data_3ef6c5835055c56dd51965344967b055
#
_entry.id   3ef6c5835055c56dd51965344967b055
#
_cell.length_a   1.000
_cell.length_b   1.000
_cell.length_c   1.000
_cell.angle_alpha   90.00
_cell.angle_beta   90.00
_cell.angle_gamma   90.00
#
_symmetry.space_group_name_H-M   'P 1'
#
loop_
_entity.id
_entity.type
_entity.pdbx_description
1 polymer ?
#
loop_
_entity_poly.entity_id
_entity_poly.type
_entity_poly.pdbx_seq_one_letter_code
_entity_poly.pdbx_strand_id
1 'polypeptide(L)'
;MPRKILFFLGFFLVSCVENLVHIQIFDNGSFSVKYNSIGHKNDLLDSDFIHPTTNDKHSWITSLRQINDSGTENIWEKETILSSPTKTKLAFTNTSNLQYDIDVSKNSYFFWDLYTFQSNIKDLEIDLKYPEIVNYLDIDEDDLSWLVPAKRYIFSESIKVFQEKNSIDKIIVDRIDNQIDTYISYIEQKDHEKEFSRKSSEIFIDALSPMKRRLPKNFFSDMTIIIDDLEKEFEKNTNLMLDGFTFSVAIPGHLRNTNATFISENDNTIYWEFDFNDIATSHFNMYAHSIVINNLSIQLFLLIILLVFIGFLWKKRLKKE
;
A
#
# COMPACT_ATOMS: atom_id res chain seq x y z
N MET A 1 37.08 -0.80 -15.02
CA MET A 1 36.21 -0.23 -16.04
C MET A 1 34.82 -0.72 -15.74
N PRO A 2 34.07 0.04 -15.05
CA PRO A 2 32.70 0.31 -15.43
C PRO A 2 32.28 1.67 -14.86
N ARG A 3 32.17 2.67 -15.71
CA ARG A 3 31.78 4.03 -15.28
C ARG A 3 30.68 4.61 -16.15
N LYS A 4 29.97 3.77 -16.91
CA LYS A 4 28.88 4.17 -17.83
C LYS A 4 27.50 3.63 -17.46
N ILE A 5 27.40 2.74 -16.46
CA ILE A 5 26.12 2.18 -16.00
C ILE A 5 25.36 3.18 -15.11
N LEU A 6 26.05 4.14 -14.50
CA LEU A 6 25.48 5.08 -13.52
C LEU A 6 24.60 6.20 -14.09
N PHE A 7 24.43 6.31 -15.40
CA PHE A 7 23.71 7.45 -16.00
C PHE A 7 22.32 7.09 -16.53
N PHE A 8 21.96 5.80 -16.59
CA PHE A 8 20.62 5.37 -17.03
C PHE A 8 19.72 4.86 -15.90
N LEU A 9 20.28 4.54 -14.75
CA LEU A 9 19.54 4.31 -13.50
C LEU A 9 18.79 5.55 -13.00
N GLY A 10 19.05 6.72 -13.54
CA GLY A 10 18.47 7.99 -13.13
C GLY A 10 17.00 8.21 -13.49
N PHE A 11 16.36 7.31 -14.22
CA PHE A 11 14.94 7.46 -14.57
C PHE A 11 14.02 6.48 -13.81
N PHE A 12 14.56 5.39 -13.26
CA PHE A 12 13.81 4.41 -12.45
C PHE A 12 14.22 4.39 -10.97
N LEU A 13 15.28 5.09 -10.58
CA LEU A 13 15.67 5.29 -9.17
C LEU A 13 14.81 6.36 -8.45
N VAL A 14 13.64 6.66 -8.97
CA VAL A 14 12.93 7.89 -8.60
C VAL A 14 11.79 7.65 -7.61
N SER A 15 11.46 6.45 -7.23
CA SER A 15 10.30 6.25 -6.36
C SER A 15 10.50 5.27 -5.21
N CYS A 16 11.59 5.38 -4.50
CA CYS A 16 11.66 4.73 -3.19
C CYS A 16 11.08 5.69 -2.16
N VAL A 17 9.76 5.63 -1.96
CA VAL A 17 9.10 6.38 -0.89
C VAL A 17 9.01 5.50 0.33
N GLU A 18 9.58 5.97 1.44
CA GLU A 18 9.38 5.34 2.74
C GLU A 18 8.08 5.85 3.36
N ASN A 19 7.15 4.96 3.56
CA ASN A 19 5.82 5.27 4.06
C ASN A 19 5.62 4.72 5.47
N LEU A 20 5.42 5.61 6.44
CA LEU A 20 5.14 5.28 7.83
C LEU A 20 3.73 5.72 8.22
N VAL A 21 2.93 4.78 8.71
CA VAL A 21 1.64 5.04 9.35
C VAL A 21 1.79 4.79 10.85
N HIS A 22 1.70 5.84 11.64
CA HIS A 22 1.76 5.74 13.10
C HIS A 22 0.37 5.91 13.72
N ILE A 23 -0.03 4.93 14.52
CA ILE A 23 -1.34 4.89 15.20
C ILE A 23 -1.08 4.93 16.71
N GLN A 24 -1.58 5.97 17.37
CA GLN A 24 -1.53 6.10 18.82
C GLN A 24 -2.90 5.79 19.41
N ILE A 25 -3.00 4.73 20.20
CA ILE A 25 -4.23 4.37 20.92
C ILE A 25 -4.15 4.96 22.33
N PHE A 26 -5.25 5.59 22.77
CA PHE A 26 -5.34 6.23 24.09
C PHE A 26 -6.14 5.38 25.07
N ASP A 27 -5.97 5.64 26.38
CA ASP A 27 -6.61 4.90 27.48
C ASP A 27 -8.15 4.91 27.39
N ASN A 28 -8.75 5.91 26.78
CA ASN A 28 -10.20 6.00 26.57
C ASN A 28 -10.71 5.21 25.36
N GLY A 29 -9.84 4.49 24.66
CA GLY A 29 -10.13 3.73 23.45
C GLY A 29 -10.26 4.59 22.17
N SER A 30 -9.99 5.91 22.25
CA SER A 30 -9.81 6.71 21.04
C SER A 30 -8.41 6.49 20.47
N PHE A 31 -8.22 6.83 19.18
CA PHE A 31 -6.92 6.75 18.55
C PHE A 31 -6.68 7.95 17.62
N SER A 32 -5.43 8.29 17.40
CA SER A 32 -4.98 9.24 16.39
C SER A 32 -4.15 8.52 15.35
N VAL A 33 -4.09 9.07 14.15
CA VAL A 33 -3.29 8.51 13.04
C VAL A 33 -2.42 9.63 12.48
N LYS A 34 -1.17 9.28 12.23
CA LYS A 34 -0.18 10.13 11.57
C LYS A 34 0.42 9.36 10.40
N TYR A 35 0.36 9.94 9.23
CA TYR A 35 1.04 9.48 8.03
C TYR A 35 2.32 10.28 7.83
N ASN A 36 3.40 9.62 7.52
CA ASN A 36 4.66 10.25 7.21
C ASN A 36 5.28 9.57 5.99
N SER A 37 5.49 10.29 4.92
CA SER A 37 6.13 9.79 3.70
C SER A 37 7.37 10.61 3.40
N ILE A 38 8.48 9.93 3.10
CA ILE A 38 9.77 10.54 2.79
C ILE A 38 10.20 10.08 1.41
N GLY A 39 10.53 11.04 0.53
CA GLY A 39 10.93 10.74 -0.84
C GLY A 39 11.13 11.99 -1.69
N HIS A 40 11.15 11.84 -2.99
CA HIS A 40 11.17 12.97 -3.91
C HIS A 40 9.82 13.68 -3.95
N LYS A 41 9.84 14.99 -4.16
CA LYS A 41 8.63 15.82 -4.12
C LYS A 41 7.53 15.36 -5.07
N ASN A 42 7.89 14.92 -6.26
CA ASN A 42 6.91 14.50 -7.27
C ASN A 42 6.19 13.22 -6.84
N ASP A 43 6.94 12.27 -6.26
CA ASP A 43 6.42 10.98 -5.80
C ASP A 43 5.53 11.15 -4.55
N LEU A 44 5.85 12.11 -3.68
CA LEU A 44 5.00 12.45 -2.53
C LEU A 44 3.70 13.18 -2.92
N LEU A 45 3.59 13.70 -4.14
CA LEU A 45 2.44 14.47 -4.63
C LEU A 45 1.61 13.71 -5.66
N ASP A 46 2.10 12.58 -6.17
CA ASP A 46 1.26 11.67 -6.91
C ASP A 46 0.18 11.10 -5.96
N SER A 47 -0.85 10.54 -6.48
CA SER A 47 -2.02 10.11 -5.68
C SER A 47 -1.99 8.60 -5.39
N ASP A 48 -0.82 7.98 -5.46
CA ASP A 48 -0.69 6.53 -5.32
C ASP A 48 -0.62 6.06 -3.87
N PHE A 49 -0.26 6.95 -2.94
CA PHE A 49 -0.13 6.62 -1.54
C PHE A 49 -1.29 7.07 -0.63
N ILE A 50 -1.36 6.40 0.47
CA ILE A 50 -2.32 6.26 1.58
C ILE A 50 -2.74 7.58 2.27
N HIS A 51 -2.21 8.74 1.93
CA HIS A 51 -2.61 9.97 2.61
C HIS A 51 -4.10 10.25 2.40
N PRO A 52 -4.88 10.38 3.48
CA PRO A 52 -6.30 10.65 3.37
C PRO A 52 -6.54 11.98 2.64
N THR A 53 -7.55 11.99 1.79
CA THR A 53 -7.96 13.21 1.07
C THR A 53 -8.84 14.09 1.93
N THR A 54 -8.90 15.38 1.59
CA THR A 54 -9.71 16.40 2.29
C THR A 54 -11.21 16.14 2.28
N ASN A 55 -11.69 15.15 1.53
CA ASN A 55 -13.12 14.81 1.43
C ASN A 55 -13.60 13.80 2.48
N ASP A 56 -12.71 13.30 3.32
CA ASP A 56 -13.07 12.40 4.41
C ASP A 56 -13.86 13.15 5.50
N LYS A 57 -14.72 12.40 6.19
CA LYS A 57 -15.54 12.92 7.31
C LYS A 57 -14.70 13.45 8.48
N HIS A 58 -13.40 13.17 8.47
CA HIS A 58 -12.46 13.57 9.50
C HIS A 58 -11.60 14.73 9.00
N SER A 59 -11.25 15.63 9.91
CA SER A 59 -10.36 16.74 9.60
C SER A 59 -8.90 16.28 9.66
N TRP A 60 -8.17 16.49 8.58
CA TRP A 60 -6.77 16.15 8.44
C TRP A 60 -5.94 17.43 8.27
N ILE A 61 -4.75 17.43 8.86
CA ILE A 61 -3.77 18.50 8.72
C ILE A 61 -2.59 17.95 7.96
N THR A 62 -2.34 18.48 6.77
CA THR A 62 -1.22 18.05 5.92
C THR A 62 -0.17 19.14 5.85
N SER A 63 1.08 18.75 5.99
CA SER A 63 2.27 19.58 5.79
C SER A 63 3.25 18.91 4.84
N LEU A 64 3.95 19.71 4.05
CA LEU A 64 5.02 19.26 3.15
C LEU A 64 6.25 20.11 3.46
N ARG A 65 7.36 19.49 3.79
CA ARG A 65 8.62 20.20 4.09
C ARG A 65 9.79 19.54 3.37
N GLN A 66 10.76 20.36 2.98
CA GLN A 66 12.03 19.85 2.48
C GLN A 66 12.91 19.46 3.67
N ILE A 67 13.49 18.27 3.61
CA ILE A 67 14.50 17.80 4.56
C ILE A 67 15.84 18.06 3.89
N ASN A 68 16.65 18.97 4.48
CA ASN A 68 18.00 19.17 4.02
C ASN A 68 18.86 18.01 4.55
N ASP A 69 19.06 17.02 3.70
CA ASP A 69 20.17 16.11 3.91
C ASP A 69 21.41 16.64 3.20
N SER A 70 22.59 16.34 3.72
CA SER A 70 23.90 16.81 3.19
C SER A 70 24.25 16.22 1.80
N GLY A 71 23.30 15.61 1.13
CA GLY A 71 23.39 15.01 -0.20
C GLY A 71 22.99 15.96 -1.34
N THR A 72 23.23 15.53 -2.57
CA THR A 72 22.94 16.28 -3.80
C THR A 72 21.44 16.29 -4.18
N GLU A 73 20.59 15.55 -3.48
CA GLU A 73 19.18 15.39 -3.79
C GLU A 73 18.28 16.10 -2.77
N ASN A 74 17.23 16.75 -3.28
CA ASN A 74 16.24 17.42 -2.44
C ASN A 74 15.20 16.38 -1.98
N ILE A 75 15.35 15.88 -0.76
CA ILE A 75 14.40 14.98 -0.11
C ILE A 75 13.31 15.80 0.57
N TRP A 76 12.09 15.34 0.47
CA TRP A 76 10.91 15.96 1.06
C TRP A 76 10.22 15.00 2.01
N GLU A 77 9.52 15.57 2.97
CA GLU A 77 8.65 14.86 3.90
C GLU A 77 7.24 15.41 3.78
N LYS A 78 6.29 14.52 3.59
CA LYS A 78 4.85 14.79 3.63
C LYS A 78 4.28 14.17 4.88
N GLU A 79 3.73 15.00 5.75
CA GLU A 79 3.08 14.56 6.98
C GLU A 79 1.59 14.88 6.92
N THR A 80 0.75 13.92 7.30
CA THR A 80 -0.70 14.11 7.44
C THR A 80 -1.17 13.55 8.77
N ILE A 81 -1.79 14.38 9.59
CA ILE A 81 -2.20 14.03 10.94
C ILE A 81 -3.72 14.20 11.09
N LEU A 82 -4.37 13.24 11.74
CA LEU A 82 -5.74 13.38 12.17
C LEU A 82 -5.84 14.49 13.22
N SER A 83 -6.63 15.54 12.95
CA SER A 83 -6.70 16.76 13.78
C SER A 83 -7.21 16.51 15.19
N SER A 84 -8.01 15.47 15.40
CA SER A 84 -8.51 15.06 16.72
C SER A 84 -8.66 13.54 16.80
N PRO A 85 -8.37 12.91 17.95
CA PRO A 85 -8.57 11.48 18.14
C PRO A 85 -10.01 11.05 17.88
N THR A 86 -10.19 9.87 17.29
CA THR A 86 -11.48 9.27 16.98
C THR A 86 -11.68 7.92 17.68
N LYS A 87 -12.95 7.51 17.87
CA LYS A 87 -13.33 6.13 18.26
C LYS A 87 -13.99 5.39 17.12
N THR A 88 -14.18 6.05 15.99
CA THR A 88 -14.83 5.48 14.82
C THR A 88 -13.81 4.78 13.95
N LYS A 89 -14.16 3.61 13.43
CA LYS A 89 -13.41 2.93 12.40
C LYS A 89 -13.12 3.87 11.23
N LEU A 90 -11.88 3.94 10.80
CA LEU A 90 -11.47 4.64 9.60
C LEU A 90 -11.41 3.63 8.44
N ALA A 91 -12.02 3.97 7.32
CA ALA A 91 -11.99 3.14 6.11
C ALA A 91 -11.57 3.99 4.92
N PHE A 92 -10.54 3.55 4.23
CA PHE A 92 -9.92 4.22 3.08
C PHE A 92 -10.19 3.38 1.84
N THR A 93 -11.36 3.58 1.23
CA THR A 93 -11.86 2.73 0.13
C THR A 93 -11.84 3.41 -1.23
N ASN A 94 -11.71 4.74 -1.29
CA ASN A 94 -11.98 5.50 -2.51
C ASN A 94 -10.88 6.50 -2.91
N THR A 95 -9.76 6.58 -2.21
CA THR A 95 -8.83 7.71 -2.33
C THR A 95 -7.42 7.34 -2.76
N SER A 96 -7.06 6.05 -2.71
CA SER A 96 -5.74 5.55 -3.12
C SER A 96 -5.88 4.18 -3.76
N ASN A 97 -4.82 3.72 -4.41
CA ASN A 97 -4.75 2.35 -4.93
C ASN A 97 -4.78 1.33 -3.78
N LEU A 98 -4.26 1.72 -2.63
CA LEU A 98 -4.23 0.89 -1.44
C LEU A 98 -5.49 1.11 -0.60
N GLN A 99 -6.38 0.12 -0.59
CA GLN A 99 -7.59 0.13 0.22
C GLN A 99 -7.32 -0.57 1.55
N TYR A 100 -7.63 0.11 2.65
CA TYR A 100 -7.43 -0.46 3.99
C TYR A 100 -8.38 0.15 5.01
N ASP A 101 -8.43 -0.44 6.19
CA ASP A 101 -9.18 0.09 7.32
C ASP A 101 -8.33 0.12 8.60
N ILE A 102 -8.74 0.92 9.56
CA ILE A 102 -8.18 0.98 10.91
C ILE A 102 -9.34 0.86 11.87
N ASP A 103 -9.36 -0.21 12.63
CA ASP A 103 -10.37 -0.50 13.65
C ASP A 103 -9.72 -0.64 15.02
N VAL A 104 -10.17 0.17 15.96
CA VAL A 104 -9.70 0.14 17.35
C VAL A 104 -10.89 0.01 18.28
N SER A 105 -10.84 -0.98 19.16
CA SER A 105 -11.88 -1.16 20.17
C SER A 105 -11.29 -1.31 21.58
N LYS A 106 -12.05 -0.85 22.57
CA LYS A 106 -11.77 -1.02 23.99
C LYS A 106 -12.97 -1.68 24.64
N ASN A 107 -12.73 -2.83 25.27
CA ASN A 107 -13.71 -3.54 26.11
C ASN A 107 -13.27 -3.51 27.56
N SER A 108 -14.08 -2.90 28.44
CA SER A 108 -13.77 -2.77 29.86
C SER A 108 -14.43 -3.90 30.65
N TYR A 109 -13.62 -4.62 31.42
CA TYR A 109 -14.00 -5.63 32.37
C TYR A 109 -13.70 -5.17 33.79
N PHE A 110 -14.20 -5.85 34.79
CA PHE A 110 -14.01 -5.44 36.18
C PHE A 110 -12.54 -5.34 36.59
N PHE A 111 -11.72 -6.30 36.18
CA PHE A 111 -10.31 -6.35 36.55
C PHE A 111 -9.34 -5.82 35.51
N TRP A 112 -9.77 -5.67 34.25
CA TRP A 112 -8.90 -5.22 33.14
C TRP A 112 -9.69 -4.58 32.03
N ASP A 113 -9.00 -3.77 31.25
CA ASP A 113 -9.43 -3.29 29.95
C ASP A 113 -8.72 -4.06 28.84
N LEU A 114 -9.45 -4.52 27.84
CA LEU A 114 -8.92 -5.17 26.64
C LEU A 114 -8.96 -4.17 25.49
N TYR A 115 -7.79 -3.90 24.92
CA TYR A 115 -7.65 -3.12 23.70
C TYR A 115 -7.41 -4.05 22.51
N THR A 116 -8.09 -3.79 21.42
CA THR A 116 -7.94 -4.52 20.17
C THR A 116 -7.68 -3.55 19.05
N PHE A 117 -6.62 -3.80 18.31
CA PHE A 117 -6.30 -3.14 17.03
C PHE A 117 -6.45 -4.16 15.91
N GLN A 118 -7.08 -3.77 14.83
CA GLN A 118 -7.19 -4.53 13.58
C GLN A 118 -7.09 -3.58 12.39
N SER A 119 -6.37 -4.01 11.37
CA SER A 119 -6.30 -3.35 10.09
C SER A 119 -6.18 -4.41 9.00
N ASN A 120 -6.90 -4.21 7.91
CA ASN A 120 -6.86 -5.10 6.76
C ASN A 120 -6.56 -4.26 5.53
N ILE A 121 -5.45 -4.56 4.87
CA ILE A 121 -5.07 -4.00 3.59
C ILE A 121 -5.57 -4.94 2.51
N LYS A 122 -6.39 -4.42 1.60
CA LYS A 122 -6.92 -5.19 0.48
C LYS A 122 -5.80 -5.41 -0.55
N ASP A 123 -5.76 -6.61 -1.10
CA ASP A 123 -4.87 -6.95 -2.21
C ASP A 123 -5.13 -6.08 -3.45
N LEU A 124 -4.10 -5.94 -4.26
CA LEU A 124 -4.14 -5.18 -5.51
C LEU A 124 -4.75 -5.97 -6.66
N GLU A 125 -5.04 -7.28 -6.45
CA GLU A 125 -5.57 -8.19 -7.47
C GLU A 125 -4.68 -8.27 -8.73
N ILE A 126 -3.34 -8.18 -8.54
CA ILE A 126 -2.37 -8.14 -9.65
C ILE A 126 -2.42 -9.44 -10.46
N ASP A 127 -2.62 -10.57 -9.80
CA ASP A 127 -2.77 -11.88 -10.45
C ASP A 127 -4.01 -11.96 -11.36
N LEU A 128 -5.08 -11.25 -11.01
CA LEU A 128 -6.29 -11.19 -11.82
C LEU A 128 -6.18 -10.17 -12.95
N LYS A 129 -5.57 -9.02 -12.66
CA LYS A 129 -5.42 -7.91 -13.63
C LYS A 129 -4.29 -8.16 -14.61
N TYR A 130 -3.17 -8.70 -14.14
CA TYR A 130 -1.93 -8.83 -14.90
C TYR A 130 -1.28 -10.21 -14.71
N PRO A 131 -1.96 -11.31 -15.10
CA PRO A 131 -1.53 -12.68 -14.78
C PRO A 131 -0.14 -13.03 -15.35
N GLU A 132 0.28 -12.40 -16.44
CA GLU A 132 1.60 -12.63 -17.03
C GLU A 132 2.73 -11.94 -16.24
N ILE A 133 2.40 -10.92 -15.43
CA ILE A 133 3.37 -10.11 -14.70
C ILE A 133 3.68 -10.72 -13.32
N VAL A 134 2.75 -11.45 -12.72
CA VAL A 134 2.91 -12.10 -11.40
C VAL A 134 4.19 -12.95 -11.35
N ASN A 135 4.54 -13.61 -12.42
CA ASN A 135 5.75 -14.45 -12.49
C ASN A 135 7.07 -13.65 -12.40
N TYR A 136 6.99 -12.32 -12.49
CA TYR A 136 8.15 -11.42 -12.46
C TYR A 136 8.19 -10.55 -11.18
N LEU A 137 7.24 -10.73 -10.25
CA LEU A 137 7.19 -9.95 -9.01
C LEU A 137 8.31 -10.32 -8.03
N ASP A 138 8.84 -11.56 -8.10
CA ASP A 138 9.91 -12.05 -7.23
C ASP A 138 11.33 -11.79 -7.79
N ILE A 139 11.44 -10.94 -8.83
CA ILE A 139 12.71 -10.71 -9.50
C ILE A 139 13.40 -9.49 -8.85
N ASP A 140 14.73 -9.59 -8.70
CA ASP A 140 15.58 -8.52 -8.17
C ASP A 140 15.25 -7.16 -8.82
N GLU A 141 15.27 -6.08 -8.03
CA GLU A 141 14.93 -4.70 -8.41
C GLU A 141 15.63 -4.21 -9.70
N ASP A 142 16.77 -4.79 -10.05
CA ASP A 142 17.55 -4.47 -11.26
C ASP A 142 17.06 -5.19 -12.54
N ASP A 143 16.09 -6.11 -12.46
CA ASP A 143 15.62 -6.89 -13.61
C ASP A 143 14.39 -6.26 -14.27
N LEU A 144 14.62 -5.65 -15.43
CA LEU A 144 13.57 -5.06 -16.28
C LEU A 144 12.82 -6.10 -17.14
N SER A 145 12.96 -7.39 -16.87
CA SER A 145 12.32 -8.47 -17.65
C SER A 145 10.79 -8.41 -17.66
N TRP A 146 10.20 -7.82 -16.62
CA TRP A 146 8.75 -7.58 -16.52
C TRP A 146 8.21 -6.54 -17.52
N LEU A 147 9.06 -5.66 -18.06
CA LEU A 147 8.62 -4.61 -19.01
C LEU A 147 8.03 -5.20 -20.30
N VAL A 148 8.59 -6.30 -20.79
CA VAL A 148 8.12 -6.93 -22.03
C VAL A 148 6.72 -7.53 -21.86
N PRO A 149 6.44 -8.35 -20.83
CA PRO A 149 5.10 -8.79 -20.51
C PRO A 149 4.11 -7.64 -20.28
N ALA A 150 4.55 -6.59 -19.60
CA ALA A 150 3.72 -5.41 -19.35
C ALA A 150 3.29 -4.72 -20.64
N LYS A 151 4.23 -4.45 -21.57
CA LYS A 151 3.91 -3.85 -22.88
C LYS A 151 3.00 -4.76 -23.71
N ARG A 152 3.24 -6.08 -23.70
CA ARG A 152 2.34 -7.04 -24.37
C ARG A 152 0.93 -7.01 -23.81
N TYR A 153 0.80 -6.98 -22.49
CA TYR A 153 -0.50 -6.83 -21.83
C TYR A 153 -1.21 -5.56 -22.27
N ILE A 154 -0.54 -4.39 -22.18
CA ILE A 154 -1.12 -3.10 -22.57
C ILE A 154 -1.60 -3.13 -24.03
N PHE A 155 -0.82 -3.70 -24.95
CA PHE A 155 -1.20 -3.77 -26.35
C PHE A 155 -2.37 -4.72 -26.60
N SER A 156 -2.34 -5.91 -26.02
CA SER A 156 -3.42 -6.90 -26.16
C SER A 156 -4.74 -6.34 -25.61
N GLU A 157 -4.70 -5.71 -24.42
CA GLU A 157 -5.89 -5.16 -23.80
C GLU A 157 -6.41 -3.94 -24.58
N SER A 158 -5.49 -3.09 -25.09
CA SER A 158 -5.87 -1.96 -25.95
C SER A 158 -6.60 -2.40 -27.21
N ILE A 159 -6.18 -3.50 -27.82
CA ILE A 159 -6.84 -4.07 -29.00
C ILE A 159 -8.24 -4.58 -28.65
N LYS A 160 -8.42 -5.24 -27.51
CA LYS A 160 -9.73 -5.69 -27.03
C LYS A 160 -10.68 -4.52 -26.81
N VAL A 161 -10.23 -3.48 -26.07
CA VAL A 161 -11.01 -2.26 -25.82
C VAL A 161 -11.39 -1.57 -27.15
N PHE A 162 -10.48 -1.53 -28.11
CA PHE A 162 -10.76 -0.98 -29.43
C PHE A 162 -11.79 -1.81 -30.19
N GLN A 163 -11.70 -3.15 -30.14
CA GLN A 163 -12.66 -4.07 -30.77
C GLN A 163 -14.07 -3.92 -30.22
N GLU A 164 -14.21 -3.72 -28.92
CA GLU A 164 -15.53 -3.51 -28.28
C GLU A 164 -16.22 -2.24 -28.81
N LYS A 165 -15.44 -1.21 -29.14
CA LYS A 165 -15.95 0.06 -29.64
C LYS A 165 -16.11 0.10 -31.17
N ASN A 166 -15.38 -0.75 -31.88
CA ASN A 166 -15.28 -0.72 -33.33
C ASN A 166 -15.38 -2.14 -33.89
N SER A 167 -16.22 -2.33 -34.90
CA SER A 167 -16.30 -3.61 -35.63
C SER A 167 -15.07 -3.77 -36.55
N ILE A 168 -14.03 -4.46 -36.06
CA ILE A 168 -12.87 -4.83 -36.87
C ILE A 168 -12.91 -6.31 -37.20
N ASP A 169 -12.53 -6.65 -38.44
CA ASP A 169 -12.40 -8.02 -38.90
C ASP A 169 -11.32 -8.75 -38.06
N LYS A 170 -11.66 -9.95 -37.58
CA LYS A 170 -10.76 -10.82 -36.82
C LYS A 170 -9.42 -11.04 -37.55
N ILE A 171 -9.47 -11.18 -38.87
CA ILE A 171 -8.24 -11.35 -39.68
C ILE A 171 -7.28 -10.16 -39.57
N ILE A 172 -7.82 -8.95 -39.42
CA ILE A 172 -7.00 -7.76 -39.23
C ILE A 172 -6.39 -7.77 -37.84
N VAL A 173 -7.14 -8.16 -36.82
CA VAL A 173 -6.65 -8.28 -35.45
C VAL A 173 -5.54 -9.30 -35.33
N ASP A 174 -5.72 -10.51 -35.85
CA ASP A 174 -4.69 -11.55 -35.84
C ASP A 174 -3.39 -11.07 -36.53
N ARG A 175 -3.50 -10.19 -37.53
CA ARG A 175 -2.31 -9.60 -38.19
C ARG A 175 -1.68 -8.51 -37.34
N ILE A 176 -2.46 -7.73 -36.59
CA ILE A 176 -1.95 -6.72 -35.66
C ILE A 176 -1.15 -7.41 -34.58
N ASP A 177 -1.71 -8.44 -33.95
CA ASP A 177 -1.06 -9.21 -32.89
C ASP A 177 0.27 -9.81 -33.37
N ASN A 178 0.27 -10.49 -34.52
CA ASN A 178 1.48 -11.06 -35.11
C ASN A 178 2.54 -9.99 -35.44
N GLN A 179 2.13 -8.80 -35.87
CA GLN A 179 3.07 -7.72 -36.19
C GLN A 179 3.68 -7.12 -34.91
N ILE A 180 2.88 -6.98 -33.85
CA ILE A 180 3.33 -6.53 -32.54
C ILE A 180 4.33 -7.52 -31.96
N ASP A 181 4.01 -8.82 -31.94
CA ASP A 181 4.91 -9.87 -31.45
C ASP A 181 6.23 -9.91 -32.19
N THR A 182 6.17 -9.74 -33.51
CA THR A 182 7.38 -9.68 -34.36
C THR A 182 8.25 -8.46 -33.97
N TYR A 183 7.62 -7.32 -33.75
CA TYR A 183 8.32 -6.08 -33.41
C TYR A 183 8.90 -6.14 -31.99
N ILE A 184 8.15 -6.64 -31.03
CA ILE A 184 8.62 -6.85 -29.66
C ILE A 184 9.83 -7.78 -29.66
N SER A 185 9.75 -8.93 -30.32
CA SER A 185 10.86 -9.87 -30.41
C SER A 185 12.09 -9.27 -31.09
N TYR A 186 11.91 -8.35 -32.02
CA TYR A 186 13.00 -7.60 -32.63
C TYR A 186 13.67 -6.63 -31.65
N ILE A 187 12.88 -5.93 -30.80
CA ILE A 187 13.41 -5.04 -29.77
C ILE A 187 14.19 -5.84 -28.72
N GLU A 188 13.64 -6.98 -28.26
CA GLU A 188 14.28 -7.87 -27.30
C GLU A 188 15.68 -8.31 -27.70
N GLN A 189 15.95 -8.41 -29.01
CA GLN A 189 17.25 -8.84 -29.53
C GLN A 189 18.28 -7.72 -29.65
N LYS A 190 17.89 -6.44 -29.56
CA LYS A 190 18.79 -5.33 -29.81
C LYS A 190 19.28 -4.59 -28.56
N ASP A 191 18.46 -3.81 -27.97
CA ASP A 191 18.77 -2.99 -26.80
C ASP A 191 17.44 -2.67 -26.10
N HIS A 192 16.99 -3.64 -25.35
CA HIS A 192 15.64 -3.61 -24.81
C HIS A 192 15.43 -2.47 -23.80
N GLU A 193 16.40 -2.14 -22.97
CA GLU A 193 16.20 -1.12 -21.92
C GLU A 193 15.82 0.23 -22.53
N LYS A 194 16.53 0.68 -23.54
CA LYS A 194 16.29 1.95 -24.17
C LYS A 194 14.98 2.00 -24.94
N GLU A 195 14.63 0.92 -25.64
CA GLU A 195 13.42 0.89 -26.46
C GLU A 195 12.16 0.68 -25.62
N PHE A 196 12.23 -0.18 -24.59
CA PHE A 196 11.08 -0.39 -23.70
C PHE A 196 10.83 0.76 -22.70
N SER A 197 11.79 1.64 -22.47
CA SER A 197 11.58 2.88 -21.71
C SER A 197 10.80 3.96 -22.49
N ARG A 198 10.53 3.74 -23.80
CA ARG A 198 9.66 4.61 -24.58
C ARG A 198 8.21 4.39 -24.21
N LYS A 199 7.36 5.40 -24.48
CA LYS A 199 5.92 5.28 -24.32
C LYS A 199 5.36 4.10 -25.10
N SER A 200 4.44 3.36 -24.52
CA SER A 200 3.79 2.22 -25.16
C SER A 200 3.12 2.60 -26.49
N SER A 201 2.49 3.76 -26.55
CA SER A 201 1.85 4.27 -27.77
C SER A 201 2.84 4.51 -28.93
N GLU A 202 4.07 4.97 -28.66
CA GLU A 202 5.10 5.13 -29.67
C GLU A 202 5.60 3.79 -30.22
N ILE A 203 5.87 2.83 -29.32
CA ILE A 203 6.26 1.46 -29.68
C ILE A 203 5.19 0.80 -30.53
N PHE A 204 3.92 0.95 -30.17
CA PHE A 204 2.77 0.42 -30.89
C PHE A 204 2.65 1.01 -32.30
N ILE A 205 2.82 2.33 -32.45
CA ILE A 205 2.77 3.01 -33.76
C ILE A 205 3.90 2.50 -34.65
N ASP A 206 5.12 2.37 -34.11
CA ASP A 206 6.27 1.90 -34.87
C ASP A 206 6.07 0.44 -35.32
N ALA A 207 5.58 -0.43 -34.43
CA ALA A 207 5.27 -1.81 -34.75
C ALA A 207 4.29 -1.94 -35.93
N LEU A 208 3.26 -1.10 -35.95
CA LEU A 208 2.19 -1.17 -36.93
C LEU A 208 2.37 -0.24 -38.13
N SER A 209 3.45 0.53 -38.21
CA SER A 209 3.73 1.43 -39.30
C SER A 209 3.69 0.74 -40.69
N PRO A 210 4.14 -0.52 -40.89
CA PRO A 210 4.05 -1.23 -42.17
C PRO A 210 2.59 -1.53 -42.58
N MET A 211 1.67 -1.59 -41.62
CA MET A 211 0.25 -1.89 -41.85
C MET A 211 -0.63 -0.64 -42.03
N LYS A 212 -0.10 0.56 -41.87
CA LYS A 212 -0.85 1.83 -41.80
C LYS A 212 -1.92 2.00 -42.91
N ARG A 213 -1.64 1.54 -44.11
CA ARG A 213 -2.57 1.65 -45.27
C ARG A 213 -3.76 0.69 -45.20
N ARG A 214 -3.70 -0.34 -44.33
CA ARG A 214 -4.72 -1.39 -44.16
C ARG A 214 -5.61 -1.16 -42.95
N LEU A 215 -5.26 -0.20 -42.11
CA LEU A 215 -5.97 0.12 -40.86
C LEU A 215 -6.95 1.30 -41.10
N PRO A 216 -8.02 1.40 -40.29
CA PRO A 216 -8.95 2.53 -40.33
C PRO A 216 -8.24 3.87 -40.16
N LYS A 217 -8.79 4.94 -40.72
CA LYS A 217 -8.15 6.28 -40.72
C LYS A 217 -7.81 6.79 -39.33
N ASN A 218 -8.69 6.55 -38.37
CA ASN A 218 -8.53 7.03 -36.96
C ASN A 218 -7.88 6.00 -36.03
N PHE A 219 -7.49 4.83 -36.57
CA PHE A 219 -6.99 3.72 -35.76
C PHE A 219 -5.87 4.14 -34.81
N PHE A 220 -4.83 4.80 -35.33
CA PHE A 220 -3.69 5.19 -34.51
C PHE A 220 -4.04 6.26 -33.47
N SER A 221 -4.87 7.24 -33.79
CA SER A 221 -5.30 8.26 -32.84
C SER A 221 -6.13 7.66 -31.68
N ASP A 222 -7.05 6.76 -32.01
CA ASP A 222 -7.92 6.14 -31.04
C ASP A 222 -7.12 5.14 -30.16
N MET A 223 -6.23 4.37 -30.79
CA MET A 223 -5.34 3.45 -30.05
C MET A 223 -4.36 4.19 -29.14
N THR A 224 -3.79 5.33 -29.56
CA THR A 224 -2.93 6.13 -28.68
C THR A 224 -3.64 6.51 -27.39
N ILE A 225 -4.89 6.98 -27.47
CA ILE A 225 -5.66 7.36 -26.29
C ILE A 225 -5.90 6.15 -25.38
N ILE A 226 -6.30 5.00 -25.96
CA ILE A 226 -6.57 3.78 -25.19
C ILE A 226 -5.28 3.27 -24.53
N ILE A 227 -4.17 3.23 -25.25
CA ILE A 227 -2.87 2.78 -24.73
C ILE A 227 -2.39 3.71 -23.62
N ASP A 228 -2.44 5.03 -23.82
CA ASP A 228 -1.99 6.00 -22.81
C ASP A 228 -2.85 5.94 -21.54
N ASP A 229 -4.16 5.65 -21.65
CA ASP A 229 -5.04 5.48 -20.51
C ASP A 229 -4.72 4.17 -19.74
N LEU A 230 -4.50 3.05 -20.45
CA LEU A 230 -4.12 1.76 -19.85
C LEU A 230 -2.69 1.81 -19.27
N GLU A 231 -1.75 2.49 -19.92
CA GLU A 231 -0.40 2.68 -19.40
C GLU A 231 -0.43 3.45 -18.09
N LYS A 232 -1.22 4.53 -17.99
CA LYS A 232 -1.41 5.27 -16.73
C LYS A 232 -2.05 4.43 -15.64
N GLU A 233 -3.05 3.60 -15.98
CA GLU A 233 -3.67 2.69 -15.02
C GLU A 233 -2.65 1.65 -14.53
N PHE A 234 -1.86 1.10 -15.44
CA PHE A 234 -0.81 0.16 -15.13
C PHE A 234 0.27 0.80 -14.23
N GLU A 235 0.83 1.96 -14.64
CA GLU A 235 1.80 2.72 -13.85
C GLU A 235 1.28 3.00 -12.45
N LYS A 236 0.03 3.42 -12.33
CA LYS A 236 -0.60 3.68 -11.04
C LYS A 236 -0.62 2.45 -10.11
N ASN A 237 -0.82 1.24 -10.67
CA ASN A 237 -0.81 0.00 -9.89
C ASN A 237 0.61 -0.50 -9.60
N THR A 238 1.60 -0.15 -10.43
CA THR A 238 2.99 -0.61 -10.32
C THR A 238 3.93 0.38 -9.65
N ASN A 239 3.55 1.66 -9.52
CA ASN A 239 4.36 2.65 -8.78
C ASN A 239 4.61 2.23 -7.32
N LEU A 240 3.66 1.49 -6.72
CA LEU A 240 3.83 0.93 -5.39
C LEU A 240 4.89 -0.18 -5.29
N MET A 241 5.41 -0.70 -6.42
CA MET A 241 6.40 -1.80 -6.42
C MET A 241 7.72 -1.42 -5.74
N LEU A 242 8.05 -0.13 -5.74
CA LEU A 242 9.29 0.39 -5.15
C LEU A 242 9.07 1.01 -3.76
N ASP A 243 7.84 1.03 -3.26
CA ASP A 243 7.49 1.64 -2.00
C ASP A 243 7.59 0.66 -0.84
N GLY A 244 8.20 1.11 0.25
CA GLY A 244 8.19 0.41 1.53
C GLY A 244 7.09 0.95 2.44
N PHE A 245 6.41 0.06 3.16
CA PHE A 245 5.32 0.41 4.07
C PHE A 245 5.63 -0.07 5.48
N THR A 246 5.53 0.83 6.43
CA THR A 246 5.63 0.52 7.85
C THR A 246 4.40 1.02 8.59
N PHE A 247 3.68 0.12 9.23
CA PHE A 247 2.63 0.47 10.18
C PHE A 247 3.14 0.30 11.60
N SER A 248 2.99 1.33 12.42
CA SER A 248 3.36 1.30 13.82
C SER A 248 2.17 1.62 14.72
N VAL A 249 1.97 0.84 15.77
CA VAL A 249 0.86 1.01 16.70
C VAL A 249 1.38 1.06 18.12
N ALA A 250 1.18 2.21 18.77
CA ALA A 250 1.39 2.34 20.19
C ALA A 250 0.07 2.03 20.92
N ILE A 251 0.04 0.93 21.65
CA ILE A 251 -1.15 0.40 22.34
C ILE A 251 -0.98 0.40 23.87
N PRO A 252 -1.98 0.85 24.66
CA PRO A 252 -1.88 0.84 26.12
C PRO A 252 -1.76 -0.57 26.69
N GLY A 253 -0.99 -0.71 27.77
CA GLY A 253 -0.93 -1.92 28.58
C GLY A 253 0.06 -2.97 28.11
N HIS A 254 -0.20 -4.23 28.49
CA HIS A 254 0.66 -5.37 28.18
C HIS A 254 0.14 -6.10 26.96
N LEU A 255 0.96 -6.20 25.92
CA LEU A 255 0.66 -6.95 24.72
C LEU A 255 0.43 -8.44 25.04
N ARG A 256 -0.62 -9.03 24.48
CA ARG A 256 -0.99 -10.43 24.65
C ARG A 256 -0.84 -11.26 23.41
N ASN A 257 -1.26 -10.69 22.28
CA ASN A 257 -1.21 -11.39 21.01
C ASN A 257 -1.09 -10.38 19.86
N THR A 258 -0.27 -10.71 18.87
CA THR A 258 -0.09 -9.93 17.66
C THR A 258 0.55 -10.79 16.57
N ASN A 259 0.37 -10.40 15.32
CA ASN A 259 1.12 -10.94 14.16
C ASN A 259 2.17 -9.93 13.65
N ALA A 260 2.64 -9.05 14.51
CA ALA A 260 3.61 -8.01 14.14
C ALA A 260 4.95 -8.58 13.66
N THR A 261 5.62 -7.83 12.77
CA THR A 261 6.97 -8.12 12.30
C THR A 261 7.98 -7.98 13.46
N PHE A 262 7.86 -6.91 14.24
CA PHE A 262 8.64 -6.74 15.47
C PHE A 262 7.94 -5.85 16.50
N ILE A 263 8.45 -5.86 17.72
CA ILE A 263 7.91 -5.10 18.86
C ILE A 263 9.06 -4.35 19.50
N SER A 264 8.90 -3.04 19.70
CA SER A 264 9.84 -2.21 20.44
C SER A 264 9.69 -2.45 21.95
N GLU A 265 10.75 -2.89 22.60
CA GLU A 265 10.75 -3.14 24.05
C GLU A 265 10.66 -1.85 24.88
N ASN A 266 11.06 -0.72 24.32
CA ASN A 266 11.17 0.54 25.08
C ASN A 266 9.82 1.23 25.30
N ASP A 267 8.90 1.17 24.33
CA ASP A 267 7.66 1.95 24.29
C ASP A 267 6.41 1.14 23.96
N ASN A 268 6.52 -0.20 23.90
CA ASN A 268 5.45 -1.11 23.48
C ASN A 268 4.83 -0.75 22.13
N THR A 269 5.60 -0.15 21.24
CA THR A 269 5.18 0.10 19.88
C THR A 269 5.35 -1.16 19.04
N ILE A 270 4.33 -1.49 18.31
CA ILE A 270 4.22 -2.71 17.50
C ILE A 270 4.38 -2.30 16.04
N TYR A 271 5.14 -3.05 15.26
CA TYR A 271 5.48 -2.71 13.88
C TYR A 271 5.14 -3.84 12.92
N TRP A 272 4.52 -3.48 11.79
CA TRP A 272 4.35 -4.33 10.61
C TRP A 272 5.06 -3.65 9.46
N GLU A 273 5.96 -4.37 8.83
CA GLU A 273 6.64 -3.99 7.61
C GLU A 273 6.14 -4.89 6.49
N PHE A 274 5.79 -4.32 5.39
CA PHE A 274 5.36 -5.03 4.20
C PHE A 274 5.71 -4.22 2.95
N ASP A 275 5.77 -4.89 1.83
CA ASP A 275 6.03 -4.30 0.53
C ASP A 275 4.91 -4.65 -0.47
N PHE A 276 5.15 -4.31 -1.73
CA PHE A 276 4.21 -4.59 -2.80
C PHE A 276 3.91 -6.10 -2.94
N ASN A 277 4.91 -6.98 -2.78
CA ASN A 277 4.73 -8.42 -2.95
C ASN A 277 3.75 -9.01 -1.93
N ASP A 278 3.76 -8.48 -0.71
CA ASP A 278 2.87 -8.91 0.36
C ASP A 278 1.39 -8.62 0.07
N ILE A 279 1.12 -7.56 -0.74
CA ILE A 279 -0.23 -7.08 -1.06
C ILE A 279 -0.64 -7.26 -2.52
N ALA A 280 0.26 -7.74 -3.37
CA ALA A 280 -0.01 -7.89 -4.80
C ALA A 280 -1.15 -8.87 -5.09
N THR A 281 -1.19 -10.01 -4.37
CA THR A 281 -2.10 -11.12 -4.62
C THR A 281 -2.84 -11.63 -3.38
N SER A 282 -2.57 -11.03 -2.22
CA SER A 282 -3.19 -11.46 -0.96
C SER A 282 -3.45 -10.29 -0.02
N HIS A 283 -4.52 -10.38 0.77
CA HIS A 283 -4.80 -9.39 1.80
C HIS A 283 -3.75 -9.43 2.90
N PHE A 284 -3.27 -8.27 3.32
CA PHE A 284 -2.36 -8.14 4.45
C PHE A 284 -3.12 -7.73 5.71
N ASN A 285 -3.17 -8.62 6.70
CA ASN A 285 -3.91 -8.42 7.94
C ASN A 285 -2.96 -8.10 9.09
N MET A 286 -3.27 -7.06 9.85
CA MET A 286 -2.57 -6.64 11.06
C MET A 286 -3.51 -6.72 12.25
N TYR A 287 -3.05 -7.30 13.36
CA TYR A 287 -3.81 -7.29 14.59
C TYR A 287 -2.92 -7.24 15.83
N ALA A 288 -3.44 -6.62 16.88
CA ALA A 288 -2.83 -6.62 18.20
C ALA A 288 -3.89 -6.58 19.30
N HIS A 289 -3.64 -7.33 20.37
CA HIS A 289 -4.45 -7.34 21.57
C HIS A 289 -3.59 -7.00 22.78
N SER A 290 -4.03 -6.07 23.60
CA SER A 290 -3.35 -5.73 24.85
C SER A 290 -4.32 -5.62 26.01
N ILE A 291 -3.79 -5.75 27.22
CA ILE A 291 -4.56 -5.70 28.47
C ILE A 291 -3.94 -4.67 29.42
N VAL A 292 -4.81 -3.77 29.91
CA VAL A 292 -4.49 -2.87 31.02
C VAL A 292 -5.18 -3.38 32.28
N ILE A 293 -4.40 -3.67 33.31
CA ILE A 293 -4.92 -4.16 34.59
C ILE A 293 -5.51 -3.00 35.38
N ASN A 294 -6.76 -3.15 35.86
CA ASN A 294 -7.40 -2.19 36.71
C ASN A 294 -7.02 -2.43 38.19
N ASN A 295 -5.92 -1.81 38.60
CA ASN A 295 -5.40 -1.97 39.98
C ASN A 295 -6.40 -1.54 41.03
N LEU A 296 -7.23 -0.53 40.80
CA LEU A 296 -8.24 -0.05 41.73
C LEU A 296 -9.32 -1.11 41.97
N SER A 297 -9.79 -1.75 40.92
CA SER A 297 -10.78 -2.84 41.03
C SER A 297 -10.21 -4.05 41.77
N ILE A 298 -8.93 -4.39 41.58
CA ILE A 298 -8.25 -5.47 42.30
C ILE A 298 -8.16 -5.12 43.78
N GLN A 299 -7.74 -3.90 44.15
CA GLN A 299 -7.65 -3.45 45.52
C GLN A 299 -9.02 -3.46 46.21
N LEU A 300 -10.05 -3.01 45.54
CA LEU A 300 -11.42 -2.99 46.03
C LEU A 300 -11.94 -4.42 46.25
N PHE A 301 -11.65 -5.34 45.37
CA PHE A 301 -12.00 -6.74 45.46
C PHE A 301 -11.28 -7.43 46.66
N LEU A 302 -9.98 -7.16 46.83
CA LEU A 302 -9.21 -7.67 47.97
C LEU A 302 -9.73 -7.11 49.28
N LEU A 303 -10.12 -5.82 49.34
CA LEU A 303 -10.75 -5.22 50.53
C LEU A 303 -12.08 -5.91 50.87
N ILE A 304 -12.92 -6.19 49.88
CA ILE A 304 -14.18 -6.91 50.08
C ILE A 304 -13.90 -8.32 50.68
N ILE A 305 -12.95 -9.06 50.08
CA ILE A 305 -12.55 -10.38 50.61
C ILE A 305 -12.10 -10.28 52.05
N LEU A 306 -11.27 -9.30 52.42
CA LEU A 306 -10.78 -9.07 53.74
C LEU A 306 -11.92 -8.81 54.73
N LEU A 307 -12.89 -7.94 54.36
CA LEU A 307 -14.06 -7.64 55.19
C LEU A 307 -14.94 -8.86 55.40
N VAL A 308 -15.17 -9.67 54.36
CA VAL A 308 -15.91 -10.95 54.51
C VAL A 308 -15.18 -11.90 55.43
N PHE A 309 -13.86 -12.01 55.33
CA PHE A 309 -13.04 -12.85 56.19
C PHE A 309 -13.08 -12.40 57.64
N ILE A 310 -12.96 -11.10 57.92
CA ILE A 310 -13.10 -10.53 59.27
C ILE A 310 -14.48 -10.82 59.85
N GLY A 311 -15.54 -10.60 59.05
CA GLY A 311 -16.92 -10.92 59.44
C GLY A 311 -17.11 -12.41 59.79
N PHE A 312 -16.51 -13.31 59.03
CA PHE A 312 -16.53 -14.74 59.30
C PHE A 312 -15.81 -15.09 60.62
N LEU A 313 -14.63 -14.52 60.88
CA LEU A 313 -13.88 -14.69 62.10
C LEU A 313 -14.68 -14.15 63.33
N TRP A 314 -15.30 -13.01 63.20
CA TRP A 314 -16.13 -12.42 64.28
C TRP A 314 -17.35 -13.28 64.58
N LYS A 315 -18.07 -13.79 63.60
CA LYS A 315 -19.18 -14.73 63.77
C LYS A 315 -18.75 -16.03 64.43
N LYS A 316 -17.53 -16.51 64.15
CA LYS A 316 -16.97 -17.73 64.78
C LYS A 316 -16.60 -17.50 66.27
N ARG A 317 -16.20 -16.28 66.64
CA ARG A 317 -15.98 -15.89 68.02
C ARG A 317 -17.28 -15.82 68.82
N LEU A 318 -18.30 -15.17 68.32
CA LEU A 318 -19.61 -15.04 68.93
C LEU A 318 -20.36 -16.36 69.14
N LYS A 319 -20.01 -17.43 68.44
CA LYS A 319 -20.55 -18.80 68.67
C LYS A 319 -19.81 -19.59 69.71
N LYS A 320 -18.70 -19.08 70.23
CA LYS A 320 -17.89 -19.76 71.26
C LYS A 320 -18.14 -19.19 72.67
N GLU A 321 -18.83 -18.07 72.79
CA GLU A 321 -19.41 -17.52 74.01
C GLU A 321 -20.86 -18.02 74.17
#